data_d14f3388223eb4ae1ed5eacc6a1b63ae
#
_entry.id   d14f3388223eb4ae1ed5eacc6a1b63ae
#
_cell.length_a   1.000
_cell.length_b   1.000
_cell.length_c   1.000
_cell.angle_alpha   90.00
_cell.angle_beta   90.00
_cell.angle_gamma   90.00
#
_symmetry.space_group_name_H-M   'P 1'
#
loop_
_entity.id
_entity.type
_entity.pdbx_description
1 polymer ?
#
loop_
_entity_poly.entity_id
_entity_poly.type
_entity_poly.pdbx_seq_one_letter_code
_entity_poly.pdbx_strand_id
1 'polypeptide(L)'
;MIHGMTLGNLLRVLARNDFRVDAICAERLFYLLIIGVLNSIYGACETILNGRRIRAAEINPSPLFILGHWRSGTTHLHNLLSLDEHFTAPTAFQCFFPHHFLFTRIGVALFNWIAPDKRPMDNMAFSAHSPHEDEFAVVALSAVSPYMKILFPVTGDSGYSETDPTLLPTEALERWKNSLVLFMKKLTLSNPARIVLKSPPHLGRVSTLLEIFPRAQFVHIVRDPYRVYLSTRKLWADAFGPAHLQIPEPKLVDEIILSWYVELFSLFERDRGLIPPGSLYEMKFEDLEAEPIRTLRGMYEGLGLTGFEPFEERLKVYLKSTADYEKNSYHISDADREKVKRMWGKNFERYGYPI
;
A
#
# COMPACT_ATOMS: atom_id res chain seq x y z
N MET A 1 7.71 -7.79 -4.44
CA MET A 1 7.13 -6.49 -4.85
C MET A 1 6.69 -6.49 -6.31
N ILE A 2 7.59 -6.64 -7.29
CA ILE A 2 7.26 -6.61 -8.74
C ILE A 2 7.08 -7.99 -9.38
N HIS A 3 6.92 -9.05 -8.59
CA HIS A 3 6.68 -10.41 -9.11
C HIS A 3 5.45 -10.50 -10.02
N GLY A 4 4.49 -9.58 -9.84
CA GLY A 4 3.28 -9.52 -10.65
C GLY A 4 3.43 -8.85 -12.01
N MET A 5 4.58 -8.24 -12.32
CA MET A 5 4.77 -7.57 -13.62
C MET A 5 4.77 -8.55 -14.78
N THR A 6 4.20 -8.12 -15.91
CA THR A 6 4.45 -8.78 -17.20
C THR A 6 5.87 -8.52 -17.69
N LEU A 7 6.37 -9.34 -18.60
CA LEU A 7 7.68 -9.12 -19.24
C LEU A 7 7.77 -7.72 -19.87
N GLY A 8 6.72 -7.27 -20.56
CA GLY A 8 6.69 -5.95 -21.19
C GLY A 8 6.80 -4.80 -20.18
N ASN A 9 6.13 -4.89 -19.03
CA ASN A 9 6.24 -3.89 -17.98
C ASN A 9 7.63 -3.92 -17.32
N LEU A 10 8.19 -5.11 -17.07
CA LEU A 10 9.53 -5.26 -16.52
C LEU A 10 10.59 -4.65 -17.43
N LEU A 11 10.54 -4.96 -18.74
CA LEU A 11 11.48 -4.39 -19.72
C LEU A 11 11.35 -2.87 -19.81
N ARG A 12 10.14 -2.33 -19.74
CA ARG A 12 9.91 -0.86 -19.71
C ARG A 12 10.55 -0.22 -18.48
N VAL A 13 10.43 -0.84 -17.31
CA VAL A 13 11.06 -0.36 -16.08
C VAL A 13 12.59 -0.43 -16.17
N LEU A 14 13.13 -1.53 -16.67
CA LEU A 14 14.57 -1.69 -16.89
C LEU A 14 15.12 -0.63 -17.87
N ALA A 15 14.42 -0.41 -18.99
CA ALA A 15 14.83 0.57 -19.99
C ALA A 15 14.82 2.02 -19.42
N ARG A 16 13.84 2.38 -18.58
CA ARG A 16 13.81 3.68 -17.89
C ARG A 16 14.97 3.87 -16.90
N ASN A 17 15.54 2.79 -16.43
CA ASN A 17 16.71 2.80 -15.53
C ASN A 17 18.00 2.40 -16.26
N ASP A 18 18.08 2.60 -17.59
CA ASP A 18 19.26 2.29 -18.43
C ASP A 18 19.79 0.86 -18.23
N PHE A 19 18.94 -0.08 -17.84
CA PHE A 19 19.29 -1.46 -17.48
C PHE A 19 20.36 -1.56 -16.37
N ARG A 20 20.49 -0.54 -15.54
CA ARG A 20 21.44 -0.49 -14.42
C ARG A 20 20.97 -1.37 -13.27
N VAL A 21 21.41 -2.61 -13.29
CA VAL A 21 21.19 -3.62 -12.26
C VAL A 21 22.53 -4.06 -11.71
N ASP A 22 22.67 -4.07 -10.40
CA ASP A 22 23.91 -4.52 -9.77
C ASP A 22 24.14 -6.01 -9.99
N ALA A 23 25.37 -6.41 -10.23
CA ALA A 23 25.72 -7.80 -10.56
C ALA A 23 25.24 -8.79 -9.48
N ILE A 24 25.26 -8.40 -8.21
CA ILE A 24 24.77 -9.20 -7.10
C ILE A 24 23.25 -9.45 -7.16
N CYS A 25 22.51 -8.64 -7.93
CA CYS A 25 21.06 -8.76 -8.13
C CYS A 25 20.69 -9.55 -9.40
N ALA A 26 21.67 -10.10 -10.14
CA ALA A 26 21.45 -10.79 -11.41
C ALA A 26 20.52 -12.00 -11.29
N GLU A 27 20.67 -12.81 -10.23
CA GLU A 27 19.79 -13.95 -9.95
C GLU A 27 18.33 -13.50 -9.76
N ARG A 28 18.13 -12.40 -9.05
CA ARG A 28 16.81 -11.79 -8.82
C ARG A 28 16.21 -11.29 -10.13
N LEU A 29 17.00 -10.61 -10.96
CA LEU A 29 16.56 -10.18 -12.28
C LEU A 29 16.16 -11.38 -13.16
N PHE A 30 16.96 -12.44 -13.18
CA PHE A 30 16.65 -13.66 -13.94
C PHE A 30 15.32 -14.28 -13.51
N TYR A 31 15.10 -14.40 -12.20
CA TYR A 31 13.82 -14.83 -11.65
C TYR A 31 12.64 -13.93 -12.14
N LEU A 32 12.81 -12.61 -12.09
CA LEU A 32 11.78 -11.65 -12.52
C LEU A 32 11.48 -11.78 -14.03
N LEU A 33 12.47 -12.05 -14.86
CA LEU A 33 12.26 -12.28 -16.30
C LEU A 33 11.42 -13.53 -16.54
N ILE A 34 11.71 -14.65 -15.86
CA ILE A 34 10.94 -15.88 -15.99
C ILE A 34 9.49 -15.67 -15.54
N ILE A 35 9.28 -15.10 -14.34
CA ILE A 35 7.93 -14.89 -13.82
C ILE A 35 7.17 -13.87 -14.68
N GLY A 36 7.86 -12.88 -15.25
CA GLY A 36 7.29 -11.90 -16.16
C GLY A 36 6.74 -12.51 -17.44
N VAL A 37 7.41 -13.54 -17.99
CA VAL A 37 6.88 -14.33 -19.13
C VAL A 37 5.61 -15.06 -18.71
N LEU A 38 5.62 -15.74 -17.57
CA LEU A 38 4.45 -16.48 -17.07
C LEU A 38 3.27 -15.54 -16.81
N ASN A 39 3.50 -14.39 -16.17
CA ASN A 39 2.47 -13.38 -15.94
C ASN A 39 1.90 -12.83 -17.27
N SER A 40 2.73 -12.71 -18.31
CA SER A 40 2.26 -12.27 -19.64
C SER A 40 1.32 -13.31 -20.26
N ILE A 41 1.68 -14.59 -20.20
CA ILE A 41 0.86 -15.69 -20.72
C ILE A 41 -0.46 -15.80 -19.96
N TYR A 42 -0.41 -15.89 -18.63
CA TYR A 42 -1.60 -16.03 -17.80
C TYR A 42 -2.49 -14.78 -17.85
N GLY A 43 -1.90 -13.59 -17.95
CA GLY A 43 -2.65 -12.35 -18.13
C GLY A 43 -3.39 -12.29 -19.47
N ALA A 44 -2.78 -12.80 -20.55
CA ALA A 44 -3.45 -12.95 -21.84
C ALA A 44 -4.62 -13.94 -21.76
N CYS A 45 -4.42 -15.10 -21.13
CA CYS A 45 -5.49 -16.08 -20.88
C CYS A 45 -6.65 -15.45 -20.09
N GLU A 46 -6.36 -14.73 -19.00
CA GLU A 46 -7.40 -14.06 -18.22
C GLU A 46 -8.15 -13.01 -19.04
N THR A 47 -7.44 -12.24 -19.85
CA THR A 47 -8.05 -11.23 -20.72
C THR A 47 -9.01 -11.85 -21.72
N ILE A 48 -8.63 -12.98 -22.31
CA ILE A 48 -9.49 -13.73 -23.25
C ILE A 48 -10.74 -14.27 -22.52
N LEU A 49 -10.55 -14.89 -21.36
CA LEU A 49 -11.62 -15.59 -20.65
C LEU A 49 -12.55 -14.63 -19.88
N ASN A 50 -11.98 -13.63 -19.22
CA ASN A 50 -12.71 -12.75 -18.30
C ASN A 50 -12.80 -11.30 -18.76
N GLY A 51 -12.14 -10.89 -19.84
CA GLY A 51 -12.03 -9.49 -20.25
C GLY A 51 -13.38 -8.80 -20.47
N ARG A 52 -14.39 -9.50 -21.03
CA ARG A 52 -15.75 -8.95 -21.19
C ARG A 52 -16.41 -8.69 -19.83
N ARG A 53 -16.29 -9.64 -18.88
CA ARG A 53 -16.84 -9.51 -17.53
C ARG A 53 -16.14 -8.40 -16.75
N ILE A 54 -14.81 -8.31 -16.86
CA ILE A 54 -14.03 -7.25 -16.22
C ILE A 54 -14.46 -5.87 -16.72
N ARG A 55 -14.61 -5.69 -18.02
CA ARG A 55 -15.08 -4.40 -18.57
C ARG A 55 -16.47 -3.99 -18.09
N ALA A 56 -17.38 -4.97 -17.99
CA ALA A 56 -18.75 -4.76 -17.53
C ALA A 56 -18.91 -4.61 -16.01
N ALA A 57 -17.87 -4.93 -15.22
CA ALA A 57 -17.96 -4.79 -13.77
C ALA A 57 -18.11 -3.33 -13.35
N GLU A 58 -19.06 -3.08 -12.46
CA GLU A 58 -19.34 -1.77 -11.87
C GLU A 58 -18.78 -1.69 -10.46
N ILE A 59 -17.85 -0.79 -10.23
CA ILE A 59 -17.24 -0.56 -8.92
C ILE A 59 -18.23 0.23 -8.06
N ASN A 60 -18.31 -0.12 -6.75
CA ASN A 60 -19.05 0.72 -5.81
C ASN A 60 -18.50 2.16 -5.88
N PRO A 61 -19.33 3.18 -6.13
CA PRO A 61 -18.88 4.54 -6.38
C PRO A 61 -18.27 5.25 -5.17
N SER A 62 -18.34 4.65 -3.99
CA SER A 62 -17.83 5.20 -2.74
C SER A 62 -16.81 4.27 -2.09
N PRO A 63 -15.64 3.98 -2.70
CA PRO A 63 -14.61 3.19 -2.05
C PRO A 63 -14.08 3.89 -0.79
N LEU A 64 -13.50 3.12 0.13
CA LEU A 64 -12.83 3.63 1.32
C LEU A 64 -11.32 3.52 1.14
N PHE A 65 -10.60 4.62 1.34
CA PHE A 65 -9.14 4.66 1.28
C PHE A 65 -8.55 4.90 2.67
N ILE A 66 -7.66 4.01 3.10
CA ILE A 66 -6.85 4.20 4.31
C ILE A 66 -5.60 4.97 3.92
N LEU A 67 -5.49 6.19 4.41
CA LEU A 67 -4.37 7.10 4.24
C LEU A 67 -3.44 7.04 5.45
N GLY A 68 -2.15 7.11 5.21
CA GLY A 68 -1.13 7.17 6.26
C GLY A 68 0.22 6.73 5.74
N HIS A 69 1.29 7.25 6.33
CA HIS A 69 2.65 6.86 5.96
C HIS A 69 2.92 5.38 6.30
N TRP A 70 3.94 4.79 5.66
CA TRP A 70 4.43 3.47 6.09
C TRP A 70 4.63 3.46 7.61
N ARG A 71 4.26 2.38 8.25
CA ARG A 71 4.43 2.13 9.69
C ARG A 71 3.59 3.01 10.63
N SER A 72 2.66 3.80 10.12
CA SER A 72 1.69 4.56 10.95
C SER A 72 0.52 3.70 11.47
N GLY A 73 0.48 2.39 11.19
CA GLY A 73 -0.61 1.51 11.62
C GLY A 73 -1.65 1.21 10.55
N THR A 74 -1.46 1.69 9.33
CA THR A 74 -2.39 1.46 8.20
C THR A 74 -2.70 -0.02 7.95
N THR A 75 -1.71 -0.92 8.11
CA THR A 75 -1.94 -2.37 7.95
C THR A 75 -2.82 -2.93 9.08
N HIS A 76 -2.63 -2.48 10.32
CA HIS A 76 -3.48 -2.89 11.44
C HIS A 76 -4.93 -2.47 11.20
N LEU A 77 -5.15 -1.20 10.86
CA LEU A 77 -6.48 -0.70 10.52
C LEU A 77 -7.10 -1.47 9.34
N HIS A 78 -6.32 -1.77 8.29
CA HIS A 78 -6.78 -2.52 7.13
C HIS A 78 -7.23 -3.95 7.49
N ASN A 79 -6.46 -4.63 8.36
CA ASN A 79 -6.82 -5.95 8.86
C ASN A 79 -8.11 -5.90 9.69
N LEU A 80 -8.29 -4.89 10.54
CA LEU A 80 -9.49 -4.72 11.33
C LEU A 80 -10.71 -4.49 10.42
N LEU A 81 -10.62 -3.56 9.46
CA LEU A 81 -11.73 -3.28 8.54
C LEU A 81 -12.07 -4.45 7.61
N SER A 82 -11.11 -5.32 7.30
CA SER A 82 -11.36 -6.52 6.51
C SER A 82 -12.22 -7.58 7.21
N LEU A 83 -12.46 -7.42 8.52
CA LEU A 83 -13.37 -8.28 9.28
C LEU A 83 -14.86 -7.90 9.07
N ASP A 84 -15.12 -6.69 8.56
CA ASP A 84 -16.48 -6.27 8.22
C ASP A 84 -16.86 -6.79 6.83
N GLU A 85 -17.93 -7.58 6.75
CA GLU A 85 -18.44 -8.16 5.51
C GLU A 85 -18.99 -7.13 4.51
N HIS A 86 -19.26 -5.90 4.96
CA HIS A 86 -19.62 -4.80 4.08
C HIS A 86 -18.44 -4.32 3.24
N PHE A 87 -17.21 -4.66 3.61
CA PHE A 87 -16.00 -4.32 2.88
C PHE A 87 -15.34 -5.54 2.22
N THR A 88 -14.66 -5.27 1.13
CA THR A 88 -13.70 -6.19 0.54
C THR A 88 -12.33 -5.52 0.45
N ALA A 89 -11.32 -6.18 0.99
CA ALA A 89 -9.92 -5.77 0.89
C ALA A 89 -9.20 -6.63 -0.14
N PRO A 90 -8.25 -6.08 -0.93
CA PRO A 90 -7.43 -6.89 -1.79
C PRO A 90 -6.54 -7.81 -0.96
N THR A 91 -6.43 -9.06 -1.38
CA THR A 91 -5.57 -10.05 -0.71
C THR A 91 -4.14 -10.03 -1.25
N ALA A 92 -3.19 -10.61 -0.51
CA ALA A 92 -1.80 -10.71 -0.94
C ALA A 92 -1.69 -11.41 -2.30
N PHE A 93 -2.41 -12.52 -2.51
CA PHE A 93 -2.41 -13.20 -3.80
C PHE A 93 -2.90 -12.32 -4.94
N GLN A 94 -3.97 -11.57 -4.74
CA GLN A 94 -4.52 -10.64 -5.74
C GLN A 94 -3.55 -9.49 -6.04
N CYS A 95 -2.88 -8.95 -5.02
CA CYS A 95 -1.90 -7.88 -5.17
C CYS A 95 -0.61 -8.34 -5.86
N PHE A 96 -0.15 -9.56 -5.60
CA PHE A 96 1.06 -10.09 -6.23
C PHE A 96 0.84 -10.63 -7.65
N PHE A 97 -0.39 -11.03 -8.00
CA PHE A 97 -0.72 -11.57 -9.32
C PHE A 97 -1.89 -10.84 -10.00
N PRO A 98 -1.82 -9.50 -10.12
CA PRO A 98 -2.95 -8.69 -10.56
C PRO A 98 -3.37 -8.95 -12.01
N HIS A 99 -2.47 -9.48 -12.84
CA HIS A 99 -2.79 -9.79 -14.23
C HIS A 99 -3.70 -10.98 -14.41
N HIS A 100 -3.71 -11.94 -13.44
CA HIS A 100 -4.35 -13.24 -13.69
C HIS A 100 -5.01 -13.92 -12.48
N PHE A 101 -5.21 -13.24 -11.36
CA PHE A 101 -5.73 -13.86 -10.14
C PHE A 101 -7.17 -14.41 -10.25
N LEU A 102 -7.95 -13.92 -11.22
CA LEU A 102 -9.28 -14.49 -11.51
C LEU A 102 -9.17 -15.85 -12.22
N PHE A 103 -8.13 -16.02 -13.04
CA PHE A 103 -7.87 -17.24 -13.80
C PHE A 103 -7.14 -18.28 -12.97
N THR A 104 -6.14 -17.88 -12.18
CA THR A 104 -5.22 -18.79 -11.48
C THR A 104 -5.57 -19.03 -10.01
N ARG A 105 -6.85 -19.15 -9.67
CA ARG A 105 -7.28 -19.42 -8.28
C ARG A 105 -6.58 -20.60 -7.62
N ILE A 106 -6.23 -21.61 -8.38
CA ILE A 106 -5.47 -22.78 -7.91
C ILE A 106 -4.06 -22.43 -7.41
N GLY A 107 -3.49 -21.30 -7.83
CA GLY A 107 -2.20 -20.79 -7.39
C GLY A 107 -2.18 -20.32 -5.92
N VAL A 108 -3.34 -20.13 -5.30
CA VAL A 108 -3.46 -19.75 -3.86
C VAL A 108 -2.80 -20.80 -2.96
N ALA A 109 -3.00 -22.08 -3.24
CA ALA A 109 -2.40 -23.17 -2.46
C ALA A 109 -0.87 -23.17 -2.59
N LEU A 110 -0.35 -22.98 -3.80
CA LEU A 110 1.09 -22.88 -4.05
C LEU A 110 1.69 -21.65 -3.38
N PHE A 111 0.99 -20.51 -3.42
CA PHE A 111 1.42 -19.29 -2.74
C PHE A 111 1.57 -19.54 -1.23
N ASN A 112 0.57 -20.12 -0.57
CA ASN A 112 0.61 -20.42 0.86
C ASN A 112 1.72 -21.43 1.23
N TRP A 113 2.09 -22.31 0.32
CA TRP A 113 3.18 -23.27 0.55
C TRP A 113 4.57 -22.59 0.51
N ILE A 114 4.74 -21.54 -0.30
CA ILE A 114 6.01 -20.83 -0.49
C ILE A 114 6.14 -19.61 0.43
N ALA A 115 5.02 -18.96 0.73
CA ALA A 115 5.02 -17.74 1.53
C ALA A 115 5.42 -18.01 2.99
N PRO A 116 6.14 -17.08 3.64
CA PRO A 116 6.42 -17.21 5.06
C PRO A 116 5.14 -17.07 5.89
N ASP A 117 5.03 -17.80 7.01
CA ASP A 117 3.86 -17.72 7.90
C ASP A 117 3.69 -16.34 8.57
N LYS A 118 4.79 -15.59 8.69
CA LYS A 118 4.83 -14.26 9.32
C LYS A 118 5.60 -13.26 8.45
N ARG A 119 5.18 -12.02 8.51
CA ARG A 119 5.86 -10.92 7.83
C ARG A 119 7.20 -10.61 8.53
N PRO A 120 8.31 -10.49 7.81
CA PRO A 120 9.63 -10.31 8.44
C PRO A 120 9.77 -8.99 9.21
N MET A 121 9.06 -7.93 8.80
CA MET A 121 9.21 -6.59 9.38
C MET A 121 8.38 -6.37 10.67
N ASP A 122 7.37 -7.19 10.96
CA ASP A 122 6.47 -6.95 12.09
C ASP A 122 5.83 -8.19 12.71
N ASN A 123 6.25 -9.38 12.33
CA ASN A 123 5.76 -10.66 12.85
C ASN A 123 4.25 -10.92 12.72
N MET A 124 3.52 -10.10 11.95
CA MET A 124 2.10 -10.34 11.68
C MET A 124 1.92 -11.59 10.82
N ALA A 125 0.87 -12.36 11.09
CA ALA A 125 0.50 -13.52 10.27
C ALA A 125 0.34 -13.13 8.80
N PHE A 126 0.83 -13.98 7.89
CA PHE A 126 0.79 -13.73 6.46
C PHE A 126 0.35 -14.98 5.69
N SER A 127 -0.56 -14.77 4.75
CA SER A 127 -1.07 -15.81 3.86
C SER A 127 -1.53 -15.19 2.54
N ALA A 128 -1.88 -16.02 1.57
CA ALA A 128 -2.50 -15.57 0.32
C ALA A 128 -3.76 -14.72 0.52
N HIS A 129 -4.47 -14.95 1.62
CA HIS A 129 -5.73 -14.28 1.94
C HIS A 129 -5.56 -13.02 2.81
N SER A 130 -4.37 -12.77 3.34
CA SER A 130 -4.12 -11.58 4.17
C SER A 130 -4.37 -10.30 3.38
N PRO A 131 -5.07 -9.30 3.95
CA PRO A 131 -5.22 -7.99 3.34
C PRO A 131 -3.87 -7.39 2.97
N HIS A 132 -3.76 -6.83 1.77
CA HIS A 132 -2.47 -6.34 1.27
C HIS A 132 -2.60 -4.98 0.59
N GLU A 133 -1.45 -4.33 0.36
CA GLU A 133 -1.38 -3.02 -0.31
C GLU A 133 -1.68 -3.15 -1.79
N ASP A 134 -2.68 -2.42 -2.26
CA ASP A 134 -3.06 -2.36 -3.67
C ASP A 134 -1.96 -1.77 -4.57
N GLU A 135 -1.02 -0.99 -4.01
CA GLU A 135 0.13 -0.45 -4.74
C GLU A 135 0.97 -1.55 -5.41
N PHE A 136 1.06 -2.75 -4.80
CA PHE A 136 1.74 -3.89 -5.42
C PHE A 136 1.07 -4.31 -6.73
N ALA A 137 -0.26 -4.28 -6.76
CA ALA A 137 -1.01 -4.57 -7.97
C ALA A 137 -0.87 -3.44 -9.00
N VAL A 138 -1.04 -2.19 -8.55
CA VAL A 138 -1.01 -1.03 -9.44
C VAL A 138 0.37 -0.85 -10.07
N VAL A 139 1.45 -1.02 -9.31
CA VAL A 139 2.82 -0.98 -9.86
C VAL A 139 3.07 -2.08 -10.88
N ALA A 140 2.56 -3.28 -10.64
CA ALA A 140 2.71 -4.39 -11.57
C ALA A 140 1.94 -4.17 -12.89
N LEU A 141 0.75 -3.54 -12.82
CA LEU A 141 -0.10 -3.24 -13.97
C LEU A 141 0.38 -2.02 -14.76
N SER A 142 0.77 -0.94 -14.07
CA SER A 142 1.08 0.37 -14.68
C SER A 142 2.55 0.57 -14.98
N ALA A 143 3.45 -0.05 -14.22
CA ALA A 143 4.87 0.30 -14.12
C ALA A 143 5.08 1.77 -13.70
N VAL A 144 4.15 2.35 -12.91
CA VAL A 144 4.20 3.71 -12.37
C VAL A 144 3.90 3.66 -10.87
N SER A 145 4.87 4.02 -10.02
CA SER A 145 4.71 3.99 -8.57
C SER A 145 5.95 4.53 -7.87
N PRO A 146 5.83 5.15 -6.69
CA PRO A 146 6.97 5.42 -5.80
C PRO A 146 7.79 4.16 -5.47
N TYR A 147 7.19 2.97 -5.55
CA TYR A 147 7.88 1.71 -5.31
C TYR A 147 9.00 1.42 -6.33
N MET A 148 9.05 2.15 -7.45
CA MET A 148 10.20 2.10 -8.36
C MET A 148 11.49 2.56 -7.67
N LYS A 149 11.42 3.57 -6.79
CA LYS A 149 12.55 4.03 -5.98
C LYS A 149 13.05 2.98 -4.99
N ILE A 150 12.19 2.03 -4.59
CA ILE A 150 12.61 0.90 -3.77
C ILE A 150 13.42 -0.10 -4.61
N LEU A 151 13.05 -0.30 -5.87
CA LEU A 151 13.73 -1.23 -6.76
C LEU A 151 15.06 -0.67 -7.28
N PHE A 152 15.06 0.61 -7.62
CA PHE A 152 16.17 1.35 -8.19
C PHE A 152 16.51 2.57 -7.31
N PRO A 153 16.96 2.37 -6.07
CA PRO A 153 17.17 3.47 -5.13
C PRO A 153 18.26 4.45 -5.56
N VAL A 154 19.26 4.00 -6.34
CA VAL A 154 20.39 4.80 -6.78
C VAL A 154 20.04 5.68 -7.97
N THR A 155 19.49 5.10 -9.04
CA THR A 155 19.11 5.87 -10.23
C THR A 155 17.80 6.62 -10.04
N GLY A 156 16.92 6.11 -9.22
CA GLY A 156 15.54 6.53 -9.19
C GLY A 156 14.85 6.22 -10.52
N ASP A 157 13.55 6.33 -10.60
CA ASP A 157 12.91 6.35 -11.92
C ASP A 157 13.09 7.77 -12.48
N SER A 158 14.15 7.94 -13.28
CA SER A 158 14.52 9.23 -13.84
C SER A 158 13.38 9.78 -14.70
N GLY A 159 12.64 10.73 -14.16
CA GLY A 159 11.62 11.48 -14.90
C GLY A 159 10.21 11.50 -14.29
N TYR A 160 9.96 10.82 -13.19
CA TYR A 160 8.67 10.89 -12.51
C TYR A 160 8.83 11.31 -11.05
N SER A 161 8.09 12.35 -10.62
CA SER A 161 7.80 12.52 -9.20
C SER A 161 6.79 11.43 -8.84
N GLU A 162 7.28 10.38 -8.23
CA GLU A 162 6.52 9.15 -8.02
C GLU A 162 5.49 9.31 -6.91
N THR A 163 5.68 10.30 -6.04
CA THR A 163 4.80 10.61 -4.90
C THR A 163 3.71 11.59 -5.28
N ASP A 164 3.99 12.60 -6.13
CA ASP A 164 2.99 13.55 -6.63
C ASP A 164 2.50 13.16 -8.04
N PRO A 165 1.30 12.59 -8.18
CA PRO A 165 0.79 12.18 -9.48
C PRO A 165 0.53 13.36 -10.43
N THR A 166 0.40 14.59 -9.91
CA THR A 166 0.18 15.78 -10.76
C THR A 166 1.42 16.16 -11.58
N LEU A 167 2.58 15.68 -11.19
CA LEU A 167 3.85 15.88 -11.89
C LEU A 167 4.17 14.75 -12.89
N LEU A 168 3.36 13.72 -12.96
CA LEU A 168 3.52 12.64 -13.93
C LEU A 168 3.18 13.13 -15.34
N PRO A 169 3.88 12.65 -16.39
CA PRO A 169 3.40 12.80 -17.75
C PRO A 169 1.98 12.23 -17.91
N THR A 170 1.16 12.90 -18.72
CA THR A 170 -0.27 12.55 -18.90
C THR A 170 -0.47 11.05 -19.18
N GLU A 171 0.33 10.46 -20.06
CA GLU A 171 0.24 9.03 -20.38
C GLU A 171 0.55 8.12 -19.17
N ALA A 172 1.47 8.53 -18.32
CA ALA A 172 1.83 7.77 -17.12
C ALA A 172 0.71 7.86 -16.07
N LEU A 173 0.16 9.04 -15.86
CA LEU A 173 -0.96 9.28 -14.98
C LEU A 173 -2.19 8.48 -15.41
N GLU A 174 -2.57 8.56 -16.68
CA GLU A 174 -3.71 7.81 -17.23
C GLU A 174 -3.49 6.28 -17.13
N ARG A 175 -2.28 5.83 -17.37
CA ARG A 175 -1.93 4.42 -17.20
C ARG A 175 -2.06 3.97 -15.74
N TRP A 176 -1.66 4.81 -14.77
CA TRP A 176 -1.86 4.56 -13.35
C TRP A 176 -3.34 4.52 -12.99
N LYS A 177 -4.14 5.53 -13.38
CA LYS A 177 -5.59 5.60 -13.14
C LYS A 177 -6.31 4.36 -13.70
N ASN A 178 -6.04 4.03 -14.96
CA ASN A 178 -6.64 2.87 -15.62
C ASN A 178 -6.24 1.55 -14.95
N SER A 179 -5.03 1.44 -14.41
CA SER A 179 -4.57 0.25 -13.69
C SER A 179 -5.27 0.09 -12.35
N LEU A 180 -5.47 1.19 -11.59
CA LEU A 180 -6.24 1.17 -10.35
C LEU A 180 -7.68 0.75 -10.62
N VAL A 181 -8.35 1.38 -11.60
CA VAL A 181 -9.73 1.04 -11.97
C VAL A 181 -9.85 -0.40 -12.45
N LEU A 182 -8.92 -0.88 -13.28
CA LEU A 182 -8.87 -2.27 -13.73
C LEU A 182 -8.78 -3.24 -12.54
N PHE A 183 -7.87 -2.97 -11.61
CA PHE A 183 -7.69 -3.80 -10.43
C PHE A 183 -8.96 -3.84 -9.57
N MET A 184 -9.57 -2.68 -9.32
CA MET A 184 -10.81 -2.59 -8.55
C MET A 184 -11.99 -3.31 -9.25
N LYS A 185 -12.12 -3.23 -10.57
CA LYS A 185 -13.11 -4.02 -11.33
C LYS A 185 -12.92 -5.52 -11.13
N LYS A 186 -11.69 -5.98 -11.12
CA LYS A 186 -11.38 -7.40 -10.88
C LYS A 186 -11.68 -7.82 -9.44
N LEU A 187 -11.41 -6.94 -8.45
CA LEU A 187 -11.81 -7.16 -7.06
C LEU A 187 -13.32 -7.28 -6.92
N THR A 188 -14.08 -6.39 -7.55
CA THR A 188 -15.56 -6.43 -7.58
C THR A 188 -16.10 -7.74 -8.14
N LEU A 189 -15.46 -8.32 -9.16
CA LEU A 189 -15.83 -9.65 -9.67
C LEU A 189 -15.52 -10.79 -8.70
N SER A 190 -14.55 -10.62 -7.81
CA SER A 190 -14.23 -11.61 -6.77
C SER A 190 -15.17 -11.49 -5.57
N ASN A 191 -15.47 -10.25 -5.16
CA ASN A 191 -16.39 -9.92 -4.08
C ASN A 191 -16.99 -8.53 -4.36
N PRO A 192 -18.32 -8.40 -4.56
CA PRO A 192 -18.98 -7.14 -4.92
C PRO A 192 -19.19 -6.18 -3.74
N ALA A 193 -18.72 -6.51 -2.53
CA ALA A 193 -18.77 -5.61 -1.39
C ALA A 193 -17.99 -4.30 -1.65
N ARG A 194 -18.23 -3.28 -0.86
CA ARG A 194 -17.53 -2.01 -0.93
C ARG A 194 -16.02 -2.21 -0.75
N ILE A 195 -15.22 -1.69 -1.68
CA ILE A 195 -13.77 -1.89 -1.63
C ILE A 195 -13.14 -0.95 -0.59
N VAL A 196 -12.28 -1.52 0.27
CA VAL A 196 -11.34 -0.77 1.11
C VAL A 196 -9.91 -0.99 0.60
N LEU A 197 -9.23 0.09 0.26
CA LEU A 197 -7.84 0.09 -0.22
C LEU A 197 -6.90 0.73 0.79
N LYS A 198 -5.68 0.23 0.83
CA LYS A 198 -4.64 0.74 1.73
C LYS A 198 -3.29 0.69 1.04
N SER A 199 -2.75 1.86 0.74
CA SER A 199 -1.37 2.02 0.30
C SER A 199 -0.82 3.35 0.78
N PRO A 200 0.38 3.39 1.37
CA PRO A 200 0.95 4.65 1.87
C PRO A 200 1.04 5.77 0.82
N PRO A 201 1.36 5.49 -0.47
CA PRO A 201 1.34 6.51 -1.51
C PRO A 201 -0.01 7.20 -1.73
N HIS A 202 -1.14 6.59 -1.32
CA HIS A 202 -2.44 7.25 -1.43
C HIS A 202 -2.54 8.55 -0.62
N LEU A 203 -1.70 8.71 0.40
CA LEU A 203 -1.60 9.95 1.17
C LEU A 203 -1.27 11.16 0.27
N GLY A 204 -0.47 10.99 -0.77
CA GLY A 204 -0.14 12.03 -1.74
C GLY A 204 -1.05 12.09 -2.97
N ARG A 205 -2.15 11.30 -3.01
CA ARG A 205 -2.97 11.13 -4.23
C ARG A 205 -4.45 11.49 -4.05
N VAL A 206 -4.80 12.23 -3.00
CA VAL A 206 -6.20 12.54 -2.65
C VAL A 206 -6.94 13.20 -3.80
N SER A 207 -6.37 14.21 -4.45
CA SER A 207 -6.98 14.88 -5.60
C SER A 207 -7.25 13.92 -6.76
N THR A 208 -6.28 13.09 -7.11
CA THR A 208 -6.41 12.10 -8.19
C THR A 208 -7.44 11.02 -7.86
N LEU A 209 -7.50 10.58 -6.60
CA LEU A 209 -8.51 9.61 -6.16
C LEU A 209 -9.92 10.19 -6.20
N LEU A 210 -10.09 11.46 -5.83
CA LEU A 210 -11.38 12.16 -5.94
C LEU A 210 -11.80 12.42 -7.39
N GLU A 211 -10.86 12.62 -8.30
CA GLU A 211 -11.13 12.70 -9.74
C GLU A 211 -11.72 11.39 -10.28
N ILE A 212 -11.20 10.24 -9.84
CA ILE A 212 -11.70 8.91 -10.27
C ILE A 212 -12.98 8.54 -9.51
N PHE A 213 -13.02 8.81 -8.21
CA PHE A 213 -14.10 8.45 -7.29
C PHE A 213 -14.57 9.66 -6.48
N PRO A 214 -15.43 10.54 -7.03
CA PRO A 214 -15.87 11.77 -6.35
C PRO A 214 -16.60 11.53 -5.02
N ARG A 215 -17.06 10.30 -4.76
CA ARG A 215 -17.74 9.89 -3.53
C ARG A 215 -16.87 9.00 -2.63
N ALA A 216 -15.56 8.95 -2.89
CA ALA A 216 -14.63 8.22 -2.02
C ALA A 216 -14.65 8.78 -0.61
N GLN A 217 -14.47 7.88 0.37
CA GLN A 217 -14.25 8.24 1.77
C GLN A 217 -12.82 7.87 2.19
N PHE A 218 -12.32 8.58 3.19
CA PHE A 218 -10.92 8.47 3.61
C PHE A 218 -10.83 8.31 5.12
N VAL A 219 -9.94 7.44 5.56
CA VAL A 219 -9.51 7.34 6.96
C VAL A 219 -8.03 7.63 7.01
N HIS A 220 -7.65 8.72 7.66
CA HIS A 220 -6.26 9.10 7.83
C HIS A 220 -5.77 8.69 9.21
N ILE A 221 -4.76 7.84 9.27
CA ILE A 221 -4.14 7.36 10.51
C ILE A 221 -2.72 7.88 10.64
N VAL A 222 -2.44 8.53 11.76
CA VAL A 222 -1.12 9.05 12.14
C VAL A 222 -0.55 8.31 13.34
N ARG A 223 0.75 8.38 13.53
CA ARG A 223 1.48 7.76 14.63
C ARG A 223 2.65 8.63 15.05
N ASP A 224 3.15 8.45 16.29
CA ASP A 224 4.39 9.07 16.77
C ASP A 224 5.48 9.03 15.69
N PRO A 225 5.96 10.21 15.21
CA PRO A 225 6.92 10.27 14.11
C PRO A 225 8.25 9.56 14.41
N TYR A 226 8.71 9.53 15.66
CA TYR A 226 9.92 8.80 16.02
C TYR A 226 9.74 7.29 15.82
N ARG A 227 8.58 6.76 16.22
CA ARG A 227 8.24 5.35 15.99
C ARG A 227 8.10 5.02 14.52
N VAL A 228 7.50 5.91 13.74
CA VAL A 228 7.37 5.78 12.28
C VAL A 228 8.74 5.70 11.64
N TYR A 229 9.67 6.60 11.98
CA TYR A 229 11.01 6.63 11.42
C TYR A 229 11.78 5.33 11.67
N LEU A 230 11.90 4.92 12.94
CA LEU A 230 12.63 3.71 13.31
C LEU A 230 12.03 2.44 12.67
N SER A 231 10.71 2.36 12.67
CA SER A 231 10.01 1.22 12.08
C SER A 231 10.11 1.19 10.55
N THR A 232 10.21 2.36 9.90
CA THR A 232 10.42 2.46 8.45
C THR A 232 11.84 2.06 8.06
N ARG A 233 12.86 2.43 8.84
CA ARG A 233 14.23 1.94 8.64
C ARG A 233 14.29 0.41 8.68
N LYS A 234 13.62 -0.19 9.67
CA LYS A 234 13.52 -1.66 9.76
C LYS A 234 12.79 -2.25 8.54
N LEU A 235 11.71 -1.63 8.10
CA LEU A 235 10.98 -2.05 6.88
C LEU A 235 11.90 -2.04 5.64
N TRP A 236 12.73 -1.01 5.48
CA TRP A 236 13.67 -0.93 4.37
C TRP A 236 14.72 -2.04 4.42
N ALA A 237 15.25 -2.34 5.60
CA ALA A 237 16.22 -3.42 5.76
C ALA A 237 15.61 -4.81 5.52
N ASP A 238 14.48 -5.11 6.15
CA ASP A 238 13.95 -6.48 6.22
C ASP A 238 13.07 -6.86 5.02
N ALA A 239 12.34 -5.89 4.45
CA ALA A 239 11.35 -6.19 3.40
C ALA A 239 11.69 -5.57 2.03
N PHE A 240 12.24 -4.36 1.99
CA PHE A 240 12.57 -3.69 0.74
C PHE A 240 13.95 -4.08 0.22
N GLY A 241 14.93 -4.31 1.11
CA GLY A 241 16.27 -4.78 0.74
C GLY A 241 16.25 -5.99 -0.19
N PRO A 242 15.50 -7.06 0.11
CA PRO A 242 15.36 -8.20 -0.79
C PRO A 242 14.75 -7.89 -2.16
N ALA A 243 14.08 -6.75 -2.34
CA ALA A 243 13.48 -6.35 -3.60
C ALA A 243 14.38 -5.46 -4.47
N HIS A 244 15.45 -4.90 -3.92
CA HIS A 244 16.35 -4.00 -4.65
C HIS A 244 16.98 -4.67 -5.88
N LEU A 245 17.08 -3.93 -6.98
CA LEU A 245 17.91 -4.27 -8.15
C LEU A 245 19.20 -3.44 -8.19
N GLN A 246 19.33 -2.47 -7.30
CA GLN A 246 20.53 -1.68 -7.01
C GLN A 246 20.70 -1.64 -5.49
N ILE A 247 21.92 -1.73 -5.00
CA ILE A 247 22.20 -1.72 -3.57
C ILE A 247 22.51 -0.28 -3.14
N PRO A 248 21.61 0.37 -2.40
CA PRO A 248 21.84 1.74 -1.93
C PRO A 248 22.80 1.78 -0.75
N GLU A 249 23.50 2.89 -0.61
CA GLU A 249 24.17 3.20 0.65
C GLU A 249 23.14 3.50 1.75
N PRO A 250 23.42 3.14 3.02
CA PRO A 250 22.50 3.39 4.14
C PRO A 250 22.06 4.85 4.28
N LYS A 251 22.98 5.79 3.97
CA LYS A 251 22.68 7.24 3.99
C LYS A 251 21.59 7.62 2.99
N LEU A 252 21.64 7.07 1.77
CA LEU A 252 20.64 7.33 0.73
C LEU A 252 19.25 6.82 1.16
N VAL A 253 19.21 5.63 1.78
CA VAL A 253 17.95 5.08 2.32
C VAL A 253 17.35 6.01 3.37
N ASP A 254 18.20 6.53 4.28
CA ASP A 254 17.77 7.45 5.34
C ASP A 254 17.20 8.76 4.76
N GLU A 255 17.88 9.30 3.73
CA GLU A 255 17.42 10.48 3.01
C GLU A 255 16.07 10.26 2.31
N ILE A 256 15.86 9.10 1.67
CA ILE A 256 14.60 8.74 1.04
C ILE A 256 13.48 8.65 2.09
N ILE A 257 13.71 7.98 3.21
CA ILE A 257 12.73 7.85 4.29
C ILE A 257 12.30 9.22 4.81
N LEU A 258 13.27 10.09 5.07
CA LEU A 258 13.02 11.42 5.62
C LEU A 258 12.27 12.31 4.62
N SER A 259 12.67 12.30 3.35
CA SER A 259 12.05 13.13 2.31
C SER A 259 10.63 12.67 1.96
N TRP A 260 10.41 11.36 1.80
CA TRP A 260 9.08 10.83 1.48
C TRP A 260 8.04 11.15 2.54
N TYR A 261 8.42 11.13 3.82
CA TYR A 261 7.51 11.53 4.88
C TYR A 261 7.05 12.99 4.70
N VAL A 262 8.00 13.90 4.53
CA VAL A 262 7.69 15.33 4.33
C VAL A 262 6.84 15.55 3.09
N GLU A 263 7.21 14.91 1.99
CA GLU A 263 6.53 15.05 0.69
C GLU A 263 5.08 14.56 0.77
N LEU A 264 4.86 13.32 1.23
CA LEU A 264 3.51 12.75 1.31
C LEU A 264 2.58 13.55 2.23
N PHE A 265 3.07 13.99 3.39
CA PHE A 265 2.26 14.84 4.28
C PHE A 265 2.01 16.22 3.67
N SER A 266 2.97 16.82 2.97
CA SER A 266 2.78 18.09 2.28
C SER A 266 1.72 17.99 1.18
N LEU A 267 1.71 16.89 0.43
CA LEU A 267 0.71 16.62 -0.60
C LEU A 267 -0.68 16.41 0.01
N PHE A 268 -0.76 15.64 1.10
CA PHE A 268 -2.01 15.47 1.84
C PHE A 268 -2.58 16.81 2.32
N GLU A 269 -1.73 17.68 2.90
CA GLU A 269 -2.15 18.99 3.36
C GLU A 269 -2.62 19.90 2.22
N ARG A 270 -1.97 19.82 1.07
CA ARG A 270 -2.39 20.53 -0.14
C ARG A 270 -3.82 20.13 -0.56
N ASP A 271 -4.08 18.81 -0.55
CA ASP A 271 -5.28 18.23 -1.18
C ASP A 271 -6.41 17.92 -0.19
N ARG A 272 -6.16 17.90 1.14
CA ARG A 272 -7.17 17.50 2.13
C ARG A 272 -8.44 18.37 2.11
N GLY A 273 -8.30 19.64 1.75
CA GLY A 273 -9.43 20.57 1.62
C GLY A 273 -10.38 20.26 0.46
N LEU A 274 -9.98 19.37 -0.46
CA LEU A 274 -10.81 18.88 -1.57
C LEU A 274 -11.77 17.77 -1.13
N ILE A 275 -11.50 17.12 0.02
CA ILE A 275 -12.34 16.03 0.53
C ILE A 275 -13.68 16.60 1.00
N PRO A 276 -14.82 16.08 0.51
CA PRO A 276 -16.13 16.55 0.92
C PRO A 276 -16.34 16.42 2.44
N PRO A 277 -17.09 17.34 3.08
CA PRO A 277 -17.46 17.22 4.49
C PRO A 277 -18.09 15.86 4.80
N GLY A 278 -17.69 15.23 5.92
CA GLY A 278 -18.16 13.90 6.32
C GLY A 278 -17.52 12.73 5.54
N SER A 279 -16.52 12.99 4.66
CA SER A 279 -15.82 11.97 3.89
C SER A 279 -14.37 11.74 4.36
N LEU A 280 -13.92 12.41 5.42
CA LEU A 280 -12.62 12.20 6.05
C LEU A 280 -12.78 11.96 7.55
N TYR A 281 -12.16 10.91 8.05
CA TYR A 281 -11.99 10.67 9.48
C TYR A 281 -10.50 10.56 9.81
N GLU A 282 -10.03 11.31 10.80
CA GLU A 282 -8.63 11.28 11.25
C GLU A 282 -8.52 10.63 12.61
N MET A 283 -7.52 9.76 12.81
CA MET A 283 -7.27 9.08 14.08
C MET A 283 -5.76 8.92 14.35
N LYS A 284 -5.42 8.76 15.63
CA LYS A 284 -4.09 8.34 16.05
C LYS A 284 -4.02 6.81 16.15
N PHE A 285 -2.88 6.25 15.78
CA PHE A 285 -2.64 4.82 15.97
C PHE A 285 -2.73 4.41 17.44
N GLU A 286 -2.25 5.27 18.33
CA GLU A 286 -2.25 5.07 19.77
C GLU A 286 -3.67 4.90 20.33
N ASP A 287 -4.64 5.69 19.84
CA ASP A 287 -6.05 5.56 20.23
C ASP A 287 -6.66 4.24 19.70
N LEU A 288 -6.36 3.89 18.44
CA LEU A 288 -6.80 2.62 17.85
C LEU A 288 -6.22 1.42 18.59
N GLU A 289 -4.98 1.53 19.06
CA GLU A 289 -4.28 0.48 19.79
C GLU A 289 -4.83 0.31 21.23
N ALA A 290 -5.10 1.42 21.90
CA ALA A 290 -5.60 1.42 23.28
C ALA A 290 -7.08 1.02 23.38
N GLU A 291 -7.92 1.57 22.50
CA GLU A 291 -9.39 1.41 22.54
C GLU A 291 -9.95 1.12 21.12
N PRO A 292 -9.61 -0.04 20.51
CA PRO A 292 -9.93 -0.31 19.10
C PRO A 292 -11.43 -0.24 18.79
N ILE A 293 -12.28 -0.79 19.67
CA ILE A 293 -13.73 -0.81 19.46
C ILE A 293 -14.30 0.61 19.49
N ARG A 294 -13.90 1.43 20.47
CA ARG A 294 -14.36 2.81 20.59
C ARG A 294 -13.89 3.66 19.41
N THR A 295 -12.62 3.53 19.03
CA THR A 295 -12.03 4.29 17.94
C THR A 295 -12.70 3.96 16.60
N LEU A 296 -12.96 2.68 16.33
CA LEU A 296 -13.64 2.26 15.11
C LEU A 296 -15.11 2.64 15.10
N ARG A 297 -15.81 2.61 16.24
CA ARG A 297 -17.20 3.10 16.35
C ARG A 297 -17.26 4.60 16.00
N GLY A 298 -16.36 5.42 16.56
CA GLY A 298 -16.27 6.84 16.21
C GLY A 298 -15.98 7.07 14.72
N MET A 299 -15.17 6.21 14.09
CA MET A 299 -14.91 6.27 12.65
C MET A 299 -16.20 5.95 11.84
N TYR A 300 -16.97 4.93 12.23
CA TYR A 300 -18.23 4.59 11.57
C TYR A 300 -19.24 5.73 11.67
N GLU A 301 -19.40 6.31 12.86
CA GLU A 301 -20.26 7.47 13.09
C GLU A 301 -19.81 8.68 12.28
N GLY A 302 -18.51 9.01 12.32
CA GLY A 302 -17.93 10.15 11.62
C GLY A 302 -18.02 10.09 10.09
N LEU A 303 -17.99 8.89 9.53
CA LEU A 303 -18.15 8.65 8.09
C LEU A 303 -19.58 8.27 7.68
N GLY A 304 -20.53 8.22 8.63
CA GLY A 304 -21.90 7.78 8.35
C GLY A 304 -22.00 6.33 7.87
N LEU A 305 -21.12 5.45 8.33
CA LEU A 305 -21.16 4.03 8.01
C LEU A 305 -22.18 3.31 8.89
N THR A 306 -22.79 2.24 8.38
CA THR A 306 -23.78 1.43 9.07
C THR A 306 -23.27 0.01 9.31
N GLY A 307 -23.93 -0.75 10.20
CA GLY A 307 -23.60 -2.17 10.43
C GLY A 307 -22.44 -2.38 11.39
N PHE A 308 -22.18 -1.45 12.31
CA PHE A 308 -21.09 -1.59 13.28
C PHE A 308 -21.28 -2.77 14.25
N GLU A 309 -22.50 -3.05 14.70
CA GLU A 309 -22.78 -4.07 15.71
C GLU A 309 -22.34 -5.49 15.27
N PRO A 310 -22.69 -5.99 14.08
CA PRO A 310 -22.17 -7.28 13.59
C PRO A 310 -20.64 -7.28 13.41
N PHE A 311 -20.07 -6.16 13.02
CA PHE A 311 -18.62 -6.00 12.89
C PHE A 311 -17.94 -6.04 14.27
N GLU A 312 -18.50 -5.38 15.28
CA GLU A 312 -17.97 -5.35 16.65
C GLU A 312 -17.80 -6.76 17.23
N GLU A 313 -18.76 -7.67 16.99
CA GLU A 313 -18.65 -9.04 17.49
C GLU A 313 -17.45 -9.79 16.86
N ARG A 314 -17.24 -9.64 15.55
CA ARG A 314 -16.05 -10.20 14.87
C ARG A 314 -14.75 -9.57 15.35
N LEU A 315 -14.78 -8.27 15.58
CA LEU A 315 -13.65 -7.52 16.11
C LEU A 315 -13.23 -8.03 17.50
N LYS A 316 -14.21 -8.27 18.41
CA LYS A 316 -13.94 -8.85 19.74
C LYS A 316 -13.25 -10.22 19.66
N VAL A 317 -13.70 -11.08 18.73
CA VAL A 317 -13.09 -12.39 18.51
C VAL A 317 -11.65 -12.26 18.01
N TYR A 318 -11.43 -11.39 17.03
CA TYR A 318 -10.10 -11.15 16.47
C TYR A 318 -9.12 -10.58 17.51
N LEU A 319 -9.54 -9.58 18.28
CA LEU A 319 -8.71 -8.96 19.32
C LEU A 319 -8.29 -9.96 20.39
N LYS A 320 -9.17 -10.90 20.77
CA LYS A 320 -8.80 -12.00 21.67
C LYS A 320 -7.75 -12.94 21.05
N SER A 321 -7.87 -13.27 19.77
CA SER A 321 -6.93 -14.16 19.08
C SER A 321 -5.57 -13.55 18.84
N THR A 322 -5.44 -12.22 18.93
CA THR A 322 -4.20 -11.48 18.71
C THR A 322 -3.64 -10.82 19.97
N ALA A 323 -4.17 -11.17 21.16
CA ALA A 323 -3.76 -10.58 22.43
C ALA A 323 -2.27 -10.80 22.76
N ASP A 324 -1.70 -11.95 22.34
CA ASP A 324 -0.31 -12.32 22.57
C ASP A 324 0.66 -11.77 21.50
N TYR A 325 0.21 -10.86 20.66
CA TYR A 325 1.07 -10.27 19.62
C TYR A 325 2.15 -9.39 20.23
N GLU A 326 3.41 -9.79 20.05
CA GLU A 326 4.57 -9.04 20.52
C GLU A 326 4.98 -7.96 19.52
N LYS A 327 5.00 -6.71 19.98
CA LYS A 327 5.41 -5.54 19.19
C LYS A 327 6.92 -5.38 19.21
N ASN A 328 7.47 -4.87 18.11
CA ASN A 328 8.86 -4.46 18.09
C ASN A 328 9.10 -3.29 19.08
N SER A 329 10.14 -3.37 19.88
CA SER A 329 10.64 -2.25 20.68
C SER A 329 11.75 -1.53 19.91
N TYR A 330 11.78 -0.21 20.04
CA TYR A 330 12.76 0.62 19.35
C TYR A 330 13.41 1.59 20.33
N HIS A 331 14.72 1.76 20.20
CA HIS A 331 15.47 2.80 20.89
C HIS A 331 15.98 3.81 19.87
N ILE A 332 15.71 5.10 20.06
CA ILE A 332 16.18 6.18 19.19
C ILE A 332 17.43 6.81 19.76
N SER A 333 18.46 7.01 18.94
CA SER A 333 19.64 7.79 19.31
C SER A 333 19.33 9.29 19.34
N ASP A 334 20.09 10.07 20.11
CA ASP A 334 19.93 11.54 20.15
C ASP A 334 20.14 12.15 18.77
N ALA A 335 21.09 11.65 18.00
CA ALA A 335 21.37 12.11 16.64
C ALA A 335 20.17 11.88 15.68
N ASP A 336 19.52 10.70 15.78
CA ASP A 336 18.34 10.41 14.98
C ASP A 336 17.13 11.24 15.46
N ARG A 337 16.99 11.44 16.77
CA ARG A 337 15.96 12.29 17.36
C ARG A 337 16.03 13.72 16.81
N GLU A 338 17.20 14.34 16.85
CA GLU A 338 17.41 15.68 16.32
C GLU A 338 17.19 15.77 14.79
N LYS A 339 17.59 14.73 14.06
CA LYS A 339 17.35 14.65 12.62
C LYS A 339 15.85 14.61 12.29
N VAL A 340 15.09 13.72 12.94
CA VAL A 340 13.64 13.58 12.75
C VAL A 340 12.91 14.84 13.18
N LYS A 341 13.26 15.41 14.35
CA LYS A 341 12.70 16.68 14.83
C LYS A 341 12.89 17.80 13.81
N ARG A 342 14.10 17.96 13.28
CA ARG A 342 14.40 18.99 12.27
C ARG A 342 13.58 18.83 11.00
N MET A 343 13.43 17.59 10.51
CA MET A 343 12.76 17.33 9.23
C MET A 343 11.24 17.24 9.35
N TRP A 344 10.73 16.67 10.45
CA TRP A 344 9.31 16.33 10.61
C TRP A 344 8.61 17.17 11.69
N GLY A 345 9.25 18.21 12.24
CA GLY A 345 8.78 19.01 13.37
C GLY A 345 7.35 19.53 13.20
N LYS A 346 6.99 19.97 11.98
CA LYS A 346 5.62 20.44 11.68
C LYS A 346 4.55 19.40 11.97
N ASN A 347 4.85 18.10 11.77
CA ASN A 347 3.88 17.05 11.99
C ASN A 347 3.75 16.68 13.48
N PHE A 348 4.82 16.84 14.27
CA PHE A 348 4.71 16.74 15.74
C PHE A 348 3.71 17.76 16.27
N GLU A 349 3.88 19.04 15.91
CA GLU A 349 2.99 20.12 16.32
C GLU A 349 1.56 19.89 15.84
N ARG A 350 1.39 19.56 14.55
CA ARG A 350 0.09 19.38 13.92
C ARG A 350 -0.75 18.30 14.58
N TYR A 351 -0.14 17.15 14.85
CA TYR A 351 -0.83 15.98 15.41
C TYR A 351 -0.67 15.86 16.93
N GLY A 352 -0.05 16.87 17.59
CA GLY A 352 0.09 16.94 19.04
C GLY A 352 0.93 15.80 19.62
N TYR A 353 2.04 15.46 18.96
CA TYR A 353 3.04 14.54 19.50
C TYR A 353 4.14 15.31 20.23
N PRO A 354 4.71 14.76 21.32
CA PRO A 354 5.83 15.37 22.02
C PRO A 354 7.10 15.35 21.15
N ILE A 355 7.81 16.46 21.12
CA ILE A 355 9.08 16.64 20.38
C ILE A 355 10.27 16.13 21.21
#